data_1082cdc3758de1da3e36048ab6bec606
#
_entry.id   1082cdc3758de1da3e36048ab6bec606
#
_cell.length_a   1.000
_cell.length_b   1.000
_cell.length_c   1.000
_cell.angle_alpha   90.00
_cell.angle_beta   90.00
_cell.angle_gamma   90.00
#
_symmetry.space_group_name_H-M   'P 1'
#
loop_
_entity.id
_entity.type
_entity.pdbx_description
1 polymer ?
#
loop_
_entity_poly.entity_id
_entity_poly.type
_entity_poly.pdbx_seq_one_letter_code
_entity_poly.pdbx_strand_id
1 'polypeptide(L)'
;YLILMAGDLSAFADDPLEPTAIRTGIQLRTLGQIDTDRAVGAIRGYAAERFPKDVTVEIGGAALVERSLNRLVVQSQLTSVVLSLVLVFLILSIYYRSAVAGLVGLAPLSVSVLANFAIMQAAGIKLNIGTAMMASINVGIGIDYIVHYMAAYHREYLAGGGGNGFLRRTFLTSGKAILFNAASVGAGFAVLVLSRFNMLADLGLLIALAMASSALVSLTVLPVLLSVADPAFIKRPLPADRTRTPSEVSP
;
A
#
# COMPACT_ATOMS: atom_id res chain seq x y z
N TYR A 1 -50.76 -26.78 -1.43
CA TYR A 1 -51.31 -25.55 -2.01
C TYR A 1 -50.26 -24.55 -2.41
N LEU A 2 -49.22 -24.31 -1.59
CA LEU A 2 -48.10 -23.41 -1.90
C LEU A 2 -47.25 -23.92 -3.10
N ILE A 3 -47.09 -25.23 -3.22
CA ILE A 3 -46.33 -25.87 -4.31
C ILE A 3 -47.02 -25.67 -5.68
N LEU A 4 -48.33 -25.69 -5.72
CA LEU A 4 -49.11 -25.47 -6.94
C LEU A 4 -49.13 -24.00 -7.41
N MET A 5 -48.90 -23.05 -6.50
CA MET A 5 -48.94 -21.62 -6.80
C MET A 5 -47.56 -20.99 -7.01
N ALA A 6 -46.47 -21.65 -6.56
CA ALA A 6 -45.14 -21.04 -6.51
C ALA A 6 -44.26 -21.32 -7.76
N GLY A 7 -44.74 -22.07 -8.75
CA GLY A 7 -43.94 -22.41 -9.92
C GLY A 7 -42.75 -23.31 -9.59
N ASP A 8 -41.65 -23.13 -10.27
CA ASP A 8 -40.44 -23.96 -10.11
C ASP A 8 -39.77 -23.71 -8.75
N LEU A 9 -39.88 -24.68 -7.84
CA LEU A 9 -39.24 -24.64 -6.50
C LEU A 9 -37.82 -25.17 -6.50
N SER A 10 -37.31 -25.65 -7.61
CA SER A 10 -35.95 -26.22 -7.72
C SER A 10 -34.85 -25.23 -7.37
N ALA A 11 -35.13 -23.92 -7.43
CA ALA A 11 -34.21 -22.85 -7.01
C ALA A 11 -34.12 -22.72 -5.47
N PHE A 12 -35.09 -23.24 -4.72
CA PHE A 12 -35.21 -23.01 -3.27
C PHE A 12 -35.16 -24.30 -2.44
N ALA A 13 -35.44 -25.45 -3.04
CA ALA A 13 -35.42 -26.76 -2.39
C ALA A 13 -34.74 -27.78 -3.28
N ASP A 14 -34.04 -28.72 -2.68
CA ASP A 14 -33.36 -29.83 -3.36
C ASP A 14 -34.36 -30.81 -3.95
N ASP A 15 -35.45 -31.14 -3.24
CA ASP A 15 -36.59 -31.90 -3.71
C ASP A 15 -37.90 -31.15 -3.41
N PRO A 16 -38.74 -30.87 -4.42
CA PRO A 16 -40.03 -30.20 -4.21
C PRO A 16 -41.04 -30.97 -3.39
N LEU A 17 -40.93 -32.30 -3.30
CA LEU A 17 -41.91 -33.17 -2.63
C LEU A 17 -41.46 -33.56 -1.22
N GLU A 18 -40.15 -33.83 -1.04
CA GLU A 18 -39.53 -34.18 0.25
C GLU A 18 -38.24 -33.38 0.45
N PRO A 19 -38.34 -32.08 0.75
CA PRO A 19 -37.15 -31.24 0.83
C PRO A 19 -36.28 -31.63 2.04
N THR A 20 -35.04 -32.01 1.78
CA THR A 20 -34.01 -32.23 2.79
C THR A 20 -33.16 -30.98 3.04
N ALA A 21 -33.08 -30.09 2.06
CA ALA A 21 -32.41 -28.81 2.15
C ALA A 21 -33.25 -27.67 1.53
N ILE A 22 -33.29 -26.53 2.24
CA ILE A 22 -34.00 -25.34 1.76
C ILE A 22 -33.01 -24.19 1.64
N ARG A 23 -33.02 -23.52 0.50
CA ARG A 23 -32.21 -22.32 0.25
C ARG A 23 -33.02 -21.06 0.40
N THR A 24 -32.55 -20.16 1.26
CA THR A 24 -33.12 -18.82 1.42
C THR A 24 -32.15 -17.75 0.90
N GLY A 25 -32.62 -16.89 0.00
CA GLY A 25 -31.85 -15.77 -0.49
C GLY A 25 -32.08 -14.51 0.36
N ILE A 26 -31.00 -13.94 0.91
CA ILE A 26 -31.02 -12.68 1.66
C ILE A 26 -30.23 -11.65 0.88
N GLN A 27 -30.87 -10.55 0.47
CA GLN A 27 -30.22 -9.47 -0.23
C GLN A 27 -29.78 -8.38 0.75
N LEU A 28 -28.47 -8.13 0.83
CA LEU A 28 -27.91 -7.06 1.63
C LEU A 28 -27.93 -5.75 0.83
N ARG A 29 -28.22 -4.64 1.52
CA ARG A 29 -28.19 -3.29 0.90
C ARG A 29 -26.77 -2.80 0.62
N THR A 30 -25.80 -3.31 1.37
CA THR A 30 -24.39 -2.96 1.24
C THR A 30 -23.54 -4.24 1.33
N LEU A 31 -22.41 -4.25 0.64
CA LEU A 31 -21.40 -5.32 0.71
C LEU A 31 -20.30 -5.00 1.74
N GLY A 32 -20.55 -4.02 2.63
CA GLY A 32 -19.60 -3.64 3.68
C GLY A 32 -19.32 -4.81 4.63
N GLN A 33 -18.05 -4.98 5.01
CA GLN A 33 -17.62 -6.08 5.88
C GLN A 33 -18.39 -6.08 7.23
N ILE A 34 -18.56 -4.90 7.84
CA ILE A 34 -19.25 -4.74 9.13
C ILE A 34 -20.72 -5.15 9.02
N ASP A 35 -21.38 -4.76 7.93
CA ASP A 35 -22.80 -5.08 7.71
C ASP A 35 -23.00 -6.56 7.41
N THR A 36 -22.08 -7.15 6.64
CA THR A 36 -22.06 -8.60 6.37
C THR A 36 -21.84 -9.39 7.65
N ASP A 37 -20.88 -8.96 8.51
CA ASP A 37 -20.62 -9.61 9.80
C ASP A 37 -21.82 -9.55 10.74
N ARG A 38 -22.50 -8.40 10.77
CA ARG A 38 -23.72 -8.21 11.58
C ARG A 38 -24.84 -9.11 11.07
N ALA A 39 -25.05 -9.17 9.75
CA ALA A 39 -26.09 -10.02 9.17
C ALA A 39 -25.81 -11.51 9.44
N VAL A 40 -24.58 -11.98 9.22
CA VAL A 40 -24.17 -13.36 9.52
C VAL A 40 -24.32 -13.69 11.00
N GLY A 41 -23.93 -12.76 11.89
CA GLY A 41 -24.09 -12.94 13.32
C GLY A 41 -25.56 -13.06 13.72
N ALA A 42 -26.42 -12.21 13.18
CA ALA A 42 -27.86 -12.23 13.44
C ALA A 42 -28.52 -13.55 12.94
N ILE A 43 -28.15 -14.01 11.74
CA ILE A 43 -28.67 -15.27 11.17
C ILE A 43 -28.23 -16.44 12.04
N ARG A 44 -26.96 -16.51 12.44
CA ARG A 44 -26.45 -17.59 13.30
C ARG A 44 -27.10 -17.57 14.68
N GLY A 45 -27.27 -16.40 15.27
CA GLY A 45 -27.96 -16.26 16.56
C GLY A 45 -29.39 -16.74 16.48
N TYR A 46 -30.14 -16.28 15.47
CA TYR A 46 -31.51 -16.71 15.25
C TYR A 46 -31.61 -18.23 15.03
N ALA A 47 -30.73 -18.79 14.21
CA ALA A 47 -30.70 -20.22 13.94
C ALA A 47 -30.42 -21.04 15.22
N ALA A 48 -29.47 -20.61 16.04
CA ALA A 48 -29.13 -21.30 17.30
C ALA A 48 -30.27 -21.29 18.33
N GLU A 49 -31.09 -20.22 18.33
CA GLU A 49 -32.21 -20.10 19.26
C GLU A 49 -33.49 -20.80 18.81
N ARG A 50 -33.71 -20.88 17.51
CA ARG A 50 -35.01 -21.28 16.94
C ARG A 50 -35.03 -22.60 16.22
N PHE A 51 -33.88 -23.07 15.69
CA PHE A 51 -33.84 -24.30 14.94
C PHE A 51 -33.48 -25.50 15.83
N PRO A 52 -34.08 -26.67 15.58
CA PRO A 52 -33.70 -27.93 16.22
C PRO A 52 -32.24 -28.26 15.96
N LYS A 53 -31.62 -29.05 16.85
CA LYS A 53 -30.20 -29.40 16.78
C LYS A 53 -29.81 -30.28 15.57
N ASP A 54 -30.77 -30.91 14.96
CA ASP A 54 -30.64 -31.71 13.75
C ASP A 54 -30.64 -30.90 12.45
N VAL A 55 -30.95 -29.60 12.53
CA VAL A 55 -30.91 -28.68 11.39
C VAL A 55 -29.57 -27.99 11.32
N THR A 56 -28.85 -28.22 10.22
CA THR A 56 -27.59 -27.53 9.92
C THR A 56 -27.87 -26.28 9.09
N VAL A 57 -27.41 -25.12 9.55
CA VAL A 57 -27.53 -23.84 8.82
C VAL A 57 -26.19 -23.46 8.21
N GLU A 58 -26.09 -23.54 6.89
CA GLU A 58 -24.94 -23.09 6.13
C GLU A 58 -25.20 -21.70 5.54
N ILE A 59 -24.27 -20.76 5.73
CA ILE A 59 -24.38 -19.42 5.21
C ILE A 59 -23.31 -19.26 4.13
N GLY A 60 -23.75 -18.98 2.90
CA GLY A 60 -22.88 -18.81 1.74
C GLY A 60 -23.26 -17.58 0.92
N GLY A 61 -22.56 -17.35 -0.18
CA GLY A 61 -22.89 -16.33 -1.16
C GLY A 61 -21.79 -15.29 -1.38
N ALA A 62 -22.02 -14.43 -2.37
CA ALA A 62 -21.01 -13.45 -2.84
C ALA A 62 -20.48 -12.54 -1.73
N ALA A 63 -21.33 -12.08 -0.80
CA ALA A 63 -20.93 -11.21 0.29
C ALA A 63 -19.92 -11.86 1.26
N LEU A 64 -20.06 -13.17 1.51
CA LEU A 64 -19.10 -13.92 2.35
C LEU A 64 -17.78 -14.18 1.63
N VAL A 65 -17.85 -14.47 0.33
CA VAL A 65 -16.65 -14.63 -0.50
C VAL A 65 -15.86 -13.32 -0.54
N GLU A 66 -16.52 -12.21 -0.82
CA GLU A 66 -15.91 -10.88 -0.83
C GLU A 66 -15.29 -10.52 0.53
N ARG A 67 -16.02 -10.78 1.63
CA ARG A 67 -15.50 -10.60 3.00
C ARG A 67 -14.22 -11.42 3.24
N SER A 68 -14.23 -12.69 2.86
CA SER A 68 -13.10 -13.59 3.05
C SER A 68 -11.89 -13.16 2.22
N LEU A 69 -12.13 -12.77 0.96
CA LEU A 69 -11.10 -12.24 0.07
C LEU A 69 -10.51 -10.94 0.64
N ASN A 70 -11.33 -9.98 1.05
CA ASN A 70 -10.85 -8.72 1.62
C ASN A 70 -9.98 -8.96 2.88
N ARG A 71 -10.38 -9.86 3.76
CA ARG A 71 -9.60 -10.21 4.95
C ARG A 71 -8.24 -10.82 4.60
N LEU A 72 -8.21 -11.79 3.68
CA LEU A 72 -6.98 -12.43 3.23
C LEU A 72 -6.05 -11.43 2.55
N VAL A 73 -6.59 -10.57 1.67
CA VAL A 73 -5.80 -9.56 0.96
C VAL A 73 -5.20 -8.55 1.94
N VAL A 74 -5.97 -8.02 2.88
CA VAL A 74 -5.46 -7.07 3.88
C VAL A 74 -4.36 -7.69 4.73
N GLN A 75 -4.56 -8.94 5.19
CA GLN A 75 -3.54 -9.63 5.98
C GLN A 75 -2.26 -9.91 5.19
N SER A 76 -2.39 -10.40 3.94
CA SER A 76 -1.27 -10.62 3.03
C SER A 76 -0.54 -9.32 2.73
N GLN A 77 -1.29 -8.23 2.56
CA GLN A 77 -0.73 -6.91 2.26
C GLN A 77 0.10 -6.35 3.41
N LEU A 78 -0.38 -6.46 4.66
CA LEU A 78 0.40 -6.05 5.83
C LEU A 78 1.72 -6.82 5.92
N THR A 79 1.68 -8.14 5.72
CA THR A 79 2.88 -8.98 5.68
C THR A 79 3.84 -8.53 4.57
N SER A 80 3.31 -8.26 3.38
CA SER A 80 4.09 -7.78 2.23
C SER A 80 4.76 -6.43 2.50
N VAL A 81 4.05 -5.47 3.10
CA VAL A 81 4.62 -4.16 3.47
C VAL A 81 5.73 -4.31 4.49
N VAL A 82 5.52 -5.10 5.54
CA VAL A 82 6.56 -5.34 6.56
C VAL A 82 7.80 -5.99 5.93
N LEU A 83 7.60 -7.02 5.10
CA LEU A 83 8.70 -7.69 4.40
C LEU A 83 9.44 -6.72 3.48
N SER A 84 8.71 -5.87 2.74
CA SER A 84 9.31 -4.85 1.88
C SER A 84 10.15 -3.85 2.67
N LEU A 85 9.66 -3.38 3.82
CA LEU A 85 10.43 -2.48 4.69
C LEU A 85 11.70 -3.14 5.22
N VAL A 86 11.62 -4.43 5.62
CA VAL A 86 12.80 -5.20 6.05
C VAL A 86 13.80 -5.33 4.92
N LEU A 87 13.36 -5.65 3.69
CA LEU A 87 14.24 -5.75 2.53
C LEU A 87 14.90 -4.40 2.22
N VAL A 88 14.16 -3.30 2.24
CA VAL A 88 14.69 -1.94 2.06
C VAL A 88 15.76 -1.63 3.10
N PHE A 89 15.47 -1.93 4.37
CA PHE A 89 16.44 -1.77 5.46
C PHE A 89 17.73 -2.55 5.18
N LEU A 90 17.62 -3.82 4.82
CA LEU A 90 18.76 -4.68 4.54
C LEU A 90 19.57 -4.16 3.34
N ILE A 91 18.90 -3.80 2.23
CA ILE A 91 19.57 -3.29 1.03
C ILE A 91 20.36 -2.03 1.33
N LEU A 92 19.74 -1.04 2.00
CA LEU A 92 20.42 0.20 2.36
C LEU A 92 21.54 -0.02 3.38
N SER A 93 21.32 -0.89 4.38
CA SER A 93 22.33 -1.23 5.38
C SER A 93 23.56 -1.90 4.77
N ILE A 94 23.36 -2.82 3.83
CA ILE A 94 24.44 -3.51 3.13
C ILE A 94 25.17 -2.55 2.18
N TYR A 95 24.41 -1.78 1.38
CA TYR A 95 24.98 -0.85 0.40
C TYR A 95 25.88 0.20 1.05
N TYR A 96 25.41 0.83 2.13
CA TYR A 96 26.16 1.84 2.88
C TYR A 96 27.03 1.26 4.01
N ARG A 97 27.01 -0.07 4.21
CA ARG A 97 27.69 -0.77 5.31
C ARG A 97 27.39 -0.16 6.68
N SER A 98 26.16 0.23 6.89
CA SER A 98 25.71 0.92 8.12
C SER A 98 24.22 0.66 8.36
N ALA A 99 23.88 0.09 9.53
CA ALA A 99 22.49 -0.05 9.95
C ALA A 99 21.78 1.31 10.13
N VAL A 100 22.54 2.36 10.43
CA VAL A 100 22.00 3.73 10.53
C VAL A 100 21.50 4.21 9.15
N ALA A 101 22.18 3.85 8.06
CA ALA A 101 21.72 4.20 6.72
C ALA A 101 20.36 3.54 6.39
N GLY A 102 20.20 2.27 6.79
CA GLY A 102 18.91 1.58 6.67
C GLY A 102 17.80 2.28 7.45
N LEU A 103 18.05 2.65 8.71
CA LEU A 103 17.07 3.35 9.54
C LEU A 103 16.72 4.74 9.00
N VAL A 104 17.72 5.51 8.56
CA VAL A 104 17.52 6.84 7.96
C VAL A 104 16.69 6.75 6.68
N GLY A 105 16.91 5.71 5.86
CA GLY A 105 16.10 5.48 4.66
C GLY A 105 14.68 4.99 4.98
N LEU A 106 14.49 4.19 6.03
CA LEU A 106 13.16 3.71 6.44
C LEU A 106 12.25 4.83 6.97
N ALA A 107 12.79 5.81 7.67
CA ALA A 107 12.00 6.86 8.31
C ALA A 107 11.11 7.63 7.31
N PRO A 108 11.64 8.23 6.21
CA PRO A 108 10.81 8.91 5.22
C PRO A 108 9.85 7.95 4.51
N LEU A 109 10.25 6.71 4.28
CA LEU A 109 9.39 5.70 3.67
C LEU A 109 8.17 5.38 4.53
N SER A 110 8.39 5.14 5.83
CA SER A 110 7.31 4.90 6.79
C SER A 110 6.36 6.10 6.89
N VAL A 111 6.90 7.33 6.93
CA VAL A 111 6.10 8.57 6.93
C VAL A 111 5.25 8.67 5.65
N SER A 112 5.80 8.35 4.49
CA SER A 112 5.07 8.38 3.22
C SER A 112 3.92 7.35 3.19
N VAL A 113 4.16 6.14 3.66
CA VAL A 113 3.12 5.09 3.76
C VAL A 113 2.01 5.52 4.71
N LEU A 114 2.36 6.04 5.89
CA LEU A 114 1.39 6.53 6.87
C LEU A 114 0.58 7.72 6.34
N ALA A 115 1.24 8.67 5.65
CA ALA A 115 0.58 9.80 5.02
C ALA A 115 -0.45 9.35 3.99
N ASN A 116 -0.12 8.32 3.19
CA ASN A 116 -1.05 7.79 2.19
C ASN A 116 -2.27 7.13 2.83
N PHE A 117 -2.11 6.37 3.92
CA PHE A 117 -3.25 5.84 4.68
C PHE A 117 -4.09 6.95 5.33
N ALA A 118 -3.45 8.01 5.84
CA ALA A 118 -4.16 9.16 6.40
C ALA A 118 -4.99 9.89 5.33
N ILE A 119 -4.43 10.09 4.14
CA ILE A 119 -5.14 10.69 3.00
C ILE A 119 -6.32 9.80 2.57
N MET A 120 -6.10 8.49 2.48
CA MET A 120 -7.16 7.52 2.14
C MET A 120 -8.32 7.60 3.12
N GLN A 121 -8.02 7.66 4.43
CA GLN A 121 -9.03 7.81 5.47
C GLN A 121 -9.76 9.14 5.36
N ALA A 122 -9.05 10.25 5.14
CA ALA A 122 -9.63 11.59 5.00
C ALA A 122 -10.52 11.71 3.76
N ALA A 123 -10.18 11.03 2.67
CA ALA A 123 -10.97 10.97 1.44
C ALA A 123 -12.15 10.00 1.52
N GLY A 124 -12.31 9.26 2.63
CA GLY A 124 -13.38 8.28 2.78
C GLY A 124 -13.23 7.04 1.88
N ILE A 125 -12.04 6.81 1.32
CA ILE A 125 -11.76 5.68 0.44
C ILE A 125 -11.63 4.43 1.30
N LYS A 126 -12.51 3.45 1.07
CA LYS A 126 -12.53 2.21 1.84
C LYS A 126 -11.38 1.28 1.43
N LEU A 127 -10.83 0.58 2.42
CA LEU A 127 -9.86 -0.45 2.17
C LEU A 127 -10.54 -1.64 1.47
N ASN A 128 -10.14 -1.90 0.25
CA ASN A 128 -10.57 -3.02 -0.59
C ASN A 128 -9.35 -3.67 -1.26
N ILE A 129 -9.56 -4.69 -2.08
CA ILE A 129 -8.49 -5.42 -2.76
C ILE A 129 -7.58 -4.46 -3.56
N GLY A 130 -8.16 -3.53 -4.32
CA GLY A 130 -7.40 -2.57 -5.12
C GLY A 130 -6.61 -1.58 -4.27
N THR A 131 -7.26 -0.96 -3.27
CA THR A 131 -6.62 0.03 -2.42
C THR A 131 -5.60 -0.57 -1.44
N ALA A 132 -5.78 -1.84 -1.04
CA ALA A 132 -4.81 -2.55 -0.20
C ALA A 132 -3.44 -2.71 -0.89
N MET A 133 -3.41 -2.95 -2.20
CA MET A 133 -2.16 -3.08 -2.97
C MET A 133 -1.33 -1.79 -2.99
N MET A 134 -1.96 -0.63 -2.73
CA MET A 134 -1.30 0.68 -2.77
C MET A 134 -0.15 0.81 -1.79
N ALA A 135 -0.22 0.19 -0.62
CA ALA A 135 0.84 0.28 0.38
C ALA A 135 2.16 -0.32 -0.14
N SER A 136 2.12 -1.48 -0.81
CA SER A 136 3.31 -2.10 -1.41
C SER A 136 3.84 -1.29 -2.60
N ILE A 137 2.95 -0.76 -3.44
CA ILE A 137 3.32 0.11 -4.56
C ILE A 137 4.01 1.38 -4.02
N ASN A 138 3.47 1.99 -2.97
CA ASN A 138 4.05 3.17 -2.34
C ASN A 138 5.46 2.91 -1.78
N VAL A 139 5.68 1.75 -1.15
CA VAL A 139 7.03 1.35 -0.71
C VAL A 139 7.99 1.24 -1.89
N GLY A 140 7.56 0.59 -2.98
CA GLY A 140 8.39 0.44 -4.19
C GLY A 140 8.76 1.78 -4.85
N ILE A 141 7.82 2.71 -4.93
CA ILE A 141 8.06 4.05 -5.47
C ILE A 141 8.94 4.88 -4.51
N GLY A 142 8.63 4.81 -3.21
CA GLY A 142 9.33 5.61 -2.20
C GLY A 142 10.80 5.28 -2.07
N ILE A 143 11.19 4.00 -2.20
CA ILE A 143 12.60 3.60 -2.13
C ILE A 143 13.43 4.24 -3.24
N ASP A 144 12.91 4.35 -4.45
CA ASP A 144 13.62 4.97 -5.56
C ASP A 144 14.04 6.40 -5.25
N TYR A 145 13.13 7.20 -4.71
CA TYR A 145 13.43 8.59 -4.33
C TYR A 145 14.47 8.68 -3.22
N ILE A 146 14.37 7.79 -2.23
CA ILE A 146 15.31 7.73 -1.11
C ILE A 146 16.70 7.33 -1.59
N VAL A 147 16.83 6.28 -2.39
CA VAL A 147 18.10 5.81 -2.92
C VAL A 147 18.77 6.89 -3.78
N HIS A 148 18.01 7.48 -4.71
CA HIS A 148 18.53 8.55 -5.56
C HIS A 148 18.98 9.78 -4.77
N TYR A 149 18.19 10.20 -3.78
CA TYR A 149 18.54 11.35 -2.95
C TYR A 149 19.75 11.06 -2.06
N MET A 150 19.80 9.90 -1.39
CA MET A 150 20.93 9.50 -0.54
C MET A 150 22.23 9.37 -1.35
N ALA A 151 22.16 8.79 -2.54
CA ALA A 151 23.33 8.66 -3.41
C ALA A 151 23.85 10.02 -3.88
N ALA A 152 22.95 10.95 -4.24
CA ALA A 152 23.35 12.31 -4.62
C ALA A 152 23.91 13.09 -3.42
N TYR A 153 23.25 12.99 -2.27
CA TYR A 153 23.72 13.63 -1.01
C TYR A 153 25.12 13.15 -0.65
N HIS A 154 25.37 11.84 -0.71
CA HIS A 154 26.66 11.25 -0.42
C HIS A 154 27.75 11.76 -1.38
N ARG A 155 27.46 11.79 -2.69
CA ARG A 155 28.42 12.29 -3.71
C ARG A 155 28.75 13.76 -3.51
N GLU A 156 27.72 14.61 -3.33
CA GLU A 156 27.91 16.04 -3.15
C GLU A 156 28.64 16.38 -1.83
N TYR A 157 28.39 15.59 -0.79
CA TYR A 157 29.10 15.72 0.47
C TYR A 157 30.58 15.42 0.32
N LEU A 158 30.95 14.32 -0.34
CA LEU A 158 32.34 13.94 -0.57
C LEU A 158 33.06 14.92 -1.51
N ALA A 159 32.39 15.40 -2.56
CA ALA A 159 32.97 16.35 -3.52
C ALA A 159 33.23 17.73 -2.92
N GLY A 160 32.40 18.18 -1.98
CA GLY A 160 32.49 19.52 -1.36
C GLY A 160 32.96 19.54 0.09
N GLY A 161 33.37 18.39 0.67
CA GLY A 161 33.83 18.29 2.06
C GLY A 161 32.78 18.72 3.10
N GLY A 162 31.49 18.63 2.79
CA GLY A 162 30.41 19.09 3.66
C GLY A 162 30.29 20.61 3.78
N GLY A 163 30.99 21.38 2.92
CA GLY A 163 30.99 22.84 2.94
C GLY A 163 29.66 23.47 2.50
N ASN A 164 29.58 24.81 2.63
CA ASN A 164 28.39 25.59 2.30
C ASN A 164 27.90 25.32 0.87
N GLY A 165 26.60 24.95 0.74
CA GLY A 165 25.92 24.81 -0.56
C GLY A 165 25.81 23.39 -1.13
N PHE A 166 26.35 22.33 -0.49
CA PHE A 166 26.19 20.96 -0.98
C PHE A 166 24.73 20.50 -0.94
N LEU A 167 23.97 20.88 0.07
CA LEU A 167 22.52 20.60 0.14
C LEU A 167 21.77 21.24 -1.04
N ARG A 168 22.12 22.47 -1.40
CA ARG A 168 21.51 23.14 -2.56
C ARG A 168 21.89 22.41 -3.86
N ARG A 169 23.12 21.95 -4.02
CA ARG A 169 23.53 21.17 -5.20
C ARG A 169 22.78 19.84 -5.26
N THR A 170 22.70 19.10 -4.15
CA THR A 170 21.92 17.86 -4.05
C THR A 170 20.46 18.08 -4.46
N PHE A 171 19.84 19.16 -3.98
CA PHE A 171 18.46 19.48 -4.34
C PHE A 171 18.31 19.87 -5.82
N LEU A 172 19.23 20.63 -6.37
CA LEU A 172 19.18 21.05 -7.77
C LEU A 172 19.45 19.91 -8.76
N THR A 173 20.18 18.87 -8.35
CA THR A 173 20.45 17.68 -9.17
C THR A 173 19.35 16.62 -8.95
N SER A 174 19.41 15.90 -7.85
CA SER A 174 18.52 14.78 -7.57
C SER A 174 17.10 15.22 -7.22
N GLY A 175 16.96 16.34 -6.48
CA GLY A 175 15.63 16.84 -6.10
C GLY A 175 14.77 17.22 -7.28
N LYS A 176 15.33 17.90 -8.28
CA LYS A 176 14.60 18.19 -9.54
C LYS A 176 14.19 16.93 -10.26
N ALA A 177 15.08 15.94 -10.38
CA ALA A 177 14.78 14.67 -11.03
C ALA A 177 13.62 13.94 -10.33
N ILE A 178 13.61 13.89 -9.00
CA ILE A 178 12.55 13.31 -8.20
C ILE A 178 11.23 14.04 -8.44
N LEU A 179 11.22 15.37 -8.44
CA LEU A 179 10.01 16.16 -8.70
C LEU A 179 9.45 15.95 -10.10
N PHE A 180 10.30 15.95 -11.12
CA PHE A 180 9.86 15.68 -12.49
C PHE A 180 9.32 14.27 -12.66
N ASN A 181 9.97 13.26 -12.07
CA ASN A 181 9.49 11.89 -12.10
C ASN A 181 8.14 11.77 -11.38
N ALA A 182 8.02 12.31 -10.17
CA ALA A 182 6.77 12.28 -9.40
C ALA A 182 5.63 12.98 -10.15
N ALA A 183 5.90 14.15 -10.74
CA ALA A 183 4.91 14.89 -11.51
C ALA A 183 4.48 14.13 -12.78
N SER A 184 5.44 13.57 -13.54
CA SER A 184 5.14 12.89 -14.80
C SER A 184 4.36 11.60 -14.58
N VAL A 185 4.85 10.74 -13.66
CA VAL A 185 4.20 9.46 -13.36
C VAL A 185 2.89 9.69 -12.62
N GLY A 186 2.88 10.62 -11.66
CA GLY A 186 1.67 11.00 -10.92
C GLY A 186 0.57 11.55 -11.85
N ALA A 187 0.93 12.40 -12.82
CA ALA A 187 -0.02 12.88 -13.82
C ALA A 187 -0.56 11.75 -14.71
N GLY A 188 0.30 10.79 -15.09
CA GLY A 188 -0.12 9.60 -15.83
C GLY A 188 -1.17 8.78 -15.08
N PHE A 189 -0.96 8.54 -13.78
CA PHE A 189 -1.94 7.84 -12.95
C PHE A 189 -3.19 8.68 -12.64
N ALA A 190 -3.06 10.01 -12.53
CA ALA A 190 -4.19 10.90 -12.32
C ALA A 190 -5.21 10.85 -13.47
N VAL A 191 -4.81 10.49 -14.69
CA VAL A 191 -5.74 10.27 -15.81
C VAL A 191 -6.75 9.16 -15.51
N LEU A 192 -6.37 8.15 -14.69
CA LEU A 192 -7.29 7.06 -14.31
C LEU A 192 -8.48 7.55 -13.47
N VAL A 193 -8.38 8.73 -12.84
CA VAL A 193 -9.49 9.36 -12.10
C VAL A 193 -10.69 9.64 -13.00
N LEU A 194 -10.45 9.81 -14.31
CA LEU A 194 -11.52 10.00 -15.30
C LEU A 194 -12.25 8.69 -15.66
N SER A 195 -11.82 7.55 -15.12
CA SER A 195 -12.46 6.27 -15.38
C SER A 195 -13.86 6.21 -14.77
N ARG A 196 -14.79 5.60 -15.48
CA ARG A 196 -16.13 5.27 -14.95
C ARG A 196 -16.13 4.09 -13.99
N PHE A 197 -15.03 3.36 -13.90
CA PHE A 197 -14.86 2.25 -12.96
C PHE A 197 -14.22 2.77 -11.68
N ASN A 198 -15.01 2.90 -10.61
CA ASN A 198 -14.61 3.53 -9.35
C ASN A 198 -13.31 2.94 -8.77
N MET A 199 -13.15 1.62 -8.81
CA MET A 199 -11.94 0.97 -8.29
C MET A 199 -10.67 1.44 -9.02
N LEU A 200 -10.75 1.68 -10.34
CA LEU A 200 -9.64 2.17 -11.14
C LEU A 200 -9.38 3.66 -10.89
N ALA A 201 -10.45 4.44 -10.71
CA ALA A 201 -10.35 5.86 -10.37
C ALA A 201 -9.70 6.06 -8.99
N ASP A 202 -10.13 5.30 -7.97
CA ASP A 202 -9.54 5.33 -6.63
C ASP A 202 -8.07 4.92 -6.67
N LEU A 203 -7.74 3.86 -7.41
CA LEU A 203 -6.37 3.39 -7.59
C LEU A 203 -5.49 4.46 -8.22
N GLY A 204 -5.94 5.10 -9.30
CA GLY A 204 -5.21 6.17 -9.97
C GLY A 204 -4.97 7.38 -9.07
N LEU A 205 -5.99 7.80 -8.33
CA LEU A 205 -5.89 8.89 -7.35
C LEU A 205 -4.87 8.56 -6.25
N LEU A 206 -4.97 7.38 -5.67
CA LEU A 206 -4.08 6.96 -4.58
C LEU A 206 -2.62 6.83 -5.04
N ILE A 207 -2.36 6.32 -6.26
CA ILE A 207 -0.98 6.27 -6.79
C ILE A 207 -0.46 7.69 -7.04
N ALA A 208 -1.24 8.58 -7.64
CA ALA A 208 -0.82 9.96 -7.86
C ALA A 208 -0.49 10.67 -6.54
N LEU A 209 -1.32 10.48 -5.49
CA LEU A 209 -1.07 10.99 -4.15
C LEU A 209 0.14 10.35 -3.48
N ALA A 210 0.36 9.05 -3.68
CA ALA A 210 1.53 8.34 -3.18
C ALA A 210 2.83 8.87 -3.82
N MET A 211 2.83 9.14 -5.12
CA MET A 211 3.95 9.77 -5.82
C MET A 211 4.27 11.15 -5.24
N ALA A 212 3.25 11.99 -5.07
CA ALA A 212 3.41 13.34 -4.51
C ALA A 212 3.91 13.29 -3.06
N SER A 213 3.28 12.48 -2.20
CA SER A 213 3.65 12.36 -0.78
C SER A 213 5.06 11.78 -0.61
N SER A 214 5.43 10.73 -1.36
CA SER A 214 6.76 10.14 -1.31
C SER A 214 7.84 11.12 -1.76
N ALA A 215 7.59 11.88 -2.84
CA ALA A 215 8.52 12.91 -3.30
C ALA A 215 8.69 14.02 -2.25
N LEU A 216 7.58 14.54 -1.71
CA LEU A 216 7.61 15.57 -0.68
C LEU A 216 8.36 15.10 0.58
N VAL A 217 8.04 13.92 1.07
CA VAL A 217 8.69 13.36 2.27
C VAL A 217 10.17 13.10 2.01
N SER A 218 10.54 12.55 0.85
CA SER A 218 11.94 12.32 0.50
C SER A 218 12.74 13.62 0.35
N LEU A 219 12.12 14.71 -0.09
CA LEU A 219 12.79 16.00 -0.28
C LEU A 219 12.77 16.89 0.97
N THR A 220 11.97 16.55 1.97
CA THR A 220 11.88 17.33 3.23
C THR A 220 12.45 16.57 4.42
N VAL A 221 11.93 15.40 4.70
CA VAL A 221 12.29 14.60 5.88
C VAL A 221 13.70 14.02 5.74
N LEU A 222 14.05 13.48 4.57
CA LEU A 222 15.35 12.84 4.37
C LEU A 222 16.53 13.82 4.49
N PRO A 223 16.53 15.00 3.87
CA PRO A 223 17.60 16.00 4.08
C PRO A 223 17.75 16.41 5.53
N VAL A 224 16.63 16.63 6.23
CA VAL A 224 16.66 17.00 7.65
C VAL A 224 17.27 15.87 8.49
N LEU A 225 16.85 14.64 8.30
CA LEU A 225 17.43 13.49 9.00
C LEU A 225 18.92 13.33 8.74
N LEU A 226 19.35 13.47 7.48
CA LEU A 226 20.75 13.38 7.11
C LEU A 226 21.60 14.53 7.69
N SER A 227 21.04 15.74 7.75
CA SER A 227 21.74 16.92 8.29
C SER A 227 21.82 16.91 9.81
N VAL A 228 20.78 16.46 10.51
CA VAL A 228 20.71 16.43 11.97
C VAL A 228 21.48 15.23 12.53
N ALA A 229 21.33 14.06 11.92
CA ALA A 229 22.00 12.85 12.39
C ALA A 229 23.49 12.82 12.06
N ASP A 230 23.94 13.63 11.08
CA ASP A 230 25.34 13.65 10.54
C ASP A 230 26.02 12.27 10.54
N PRO A 231 25.39 11.26 9.90
CA PRO A 231 25.77 9.88 10.12
C PRO A 231 27.12 9.55 9.49
N ALA A 232 27.94 8.81 10.23
CA ALA A 232 29.31 8.48 9.86
C ALA A 232 29.46 7.77 8.47
N PHE A 233 28.40 7.14 7.97
CA PHE A 233 28.44 6.47 6.66
C PHE A 233 28.55 7.46 5.49
N ILE A 234 28.10 8.71 5.65
CA ILE A 234 28.21 9.75 4.63
C ILE A 234 29.66 10.21 4.44
N LYS A 235 30.45 10.15 5.51
CA LYS A 235 31.86 10.57 5.52
C LYS A 235 32.82 9.51 4.93
N ARG A 236 32.32 8.31 4.66
CA ARG A 236 33.14 7.18 4.15
C ARG A 236 32.94 6.98 2.65
N PRO A 237 34.01 6.90 1.85
CA PRO A 237 33.86 6.58 0.44
C PRO A 237 33.29 5.15 0.28
N LEU A 238 32.33 5.01 -0.64
CA LEU A 238 31.75 3.71 -1.00
C LEU A 238 32.76 2.87 -1.79
N PRO A 239 32.66 1.53 -1.74
CA PRO A 239 33.55 0.65 -2.52
C PRO A 239 33.54 0.97 -4.01
N ALA A 240 32.40 1.40 -4.55
CA ALA A 240 32.26 1.80 -5.95
C ALA A 240 33.05 3.07 -6.33
N ASP A 241 33.30 3.96 -5.38
CA ASP A 241 34.08 5.19 -5.60
C ASP A 241 35.60 4.92 -5.64
N ARG A 242 36.04 3.80 -5.05
CA ARG A 242 37.49 3.42 -5.03
C ARG A 242 38.00 2.90 -6.35
N THR A 243 37.11 2.54 -7.25
CA THR A 243 37.51 2.02 -8.59
C THR A 243 37.57 3.10 -9.67
N ARG A 244 37.15 4.33 -9.39
CA ARG A 244 37.31 5.47 -10.29
C ARG A 244 38.69 6.10 -10.07
N THR A 245 39.53 6.00 -11.05
CA THR A 245 40.84 6.70 -11.09
C THR A 245 40.60 8.21 -11.12
N PRO A 246 41.49 9.03 -10.50
CA PRO A 246 41.36 10.50 -10.47
C PRO A 246 41.29 11.19 -11.83
N SER A 247 41.63 10.49 -12.92
CA SER A 247 41.58 11.00 -14.29
C SER A 247 40.19 11.05 -14.93
N GLU A 248 39.17 10.42 -14.32
CA GLU A 248 37.79 10.42 -14.85
C GLU A 248 36.86 11.47 -14.20
N VAL A 249 37.39 12.29 -13.29
CA VAL A 249 36.67 13.34 -12.56
C VAL A 249 37.08 14.73 -13.04
N SER A 250 37.42 14.89 -14.30
CA SER A 250 37.62 16.22 -14.90
C SER A 250 36.32 16.70 -15.57
N PRO A 251 35.90 17.96 -15.32
CA PRO A 251 34.63 18.50 -15.78
C PRO A 251 34.51 18.60 -17.28
#